data_be396462aa9928a0e1d9560a5654b2d1
#
_entry.id   be396462aa9928a0e1d9560a5654b2d1
#
_cell.length_a   1.000
_cell.length_b   1.000
_cell.length_c   1.000
_cell.angle_alpha   90.00
_cell.angle_beta   90.00
_cell.angle_gamma   90.00
#
_symmetry.space_group_name_H-M   'P 1'
#
loop_
_entity.id
_entity.type
_entity.pdbx_description
1 polymer ?
#
loop_
_entity_poly.entity_id
_entity_poly.type
_entity_poly.pdbx_seq_one_letter_code
_entity_poly.pdbx_strand_id
1 'polypeptide(L)'
;MGKTVGINQRISINVIEMAMKAALEGCYSSEFAADLASGEYEGSNRINKARSIIGRLSIRNPLFPFIEEHKNEYYVAMKHKSDRAIIFTSLINAAYSFGYDAMVVLGKFFHVQDEVSTQLILNKMSSIYASNRSLPNALYCIMPMYIEAGLINRPKTGIYTKVYYEAFLHLPVNYILNHFWFIII
;
A
#
# COMPACT_ATOMS: atom_id res chain seq x y z
N MET A 1 -13.84 -13.34 17.06
CA MET A 1 -13.96 -13.26 15.62
C MET A 1 -12.61 -12.83 15.05
N GLY A 2 -11.97 -13.63 14.17
CA GLY A 2 -10.65 -13.30 13.64
C GLY A 2 -10.71 -12.09 12.68
N LYS A 3 -9.61 -11.32 12.60
CA LYS A 3 -9.51 -10.21 11.63
C LYS A 3 -9.62 -10.73 10.20
N THR A 4 -10.26 -9.95 9.31
CA THR A 4 -10.34 -10.26 7.89
C THR A 4 -9.13 -9.71 7.15
N VAL A 5 -8.61 -10.46 6.19
CA VAL A 5 -7.45 -10.06 5.40
C VAL A 5 -7.79 -8.99 4.36
N GLY A 6 -8.91 -9.15 3.66
CA GLY A 6 -9.51 -8.13 2.79
C GLY A 6 -8.83 -7.88 1.44
N ILE A 7 -7.55 -8.20 1.26
CA ILE A 7 -6.82 -8.06 -0.01
C ILE A 7 -6.47 -9.44 -0.58
N ASN A 8 -6.72 -9.63 -1.86
CA ASN A 8 -6.52 -10.93 -2.56
C ASN A 8 -5.93 -10.80 -3.96
N GLN A 9 -5.61 -9.59 -4.40
CA GLN A 9 -4.88 -9.30 -5.62
C GLN A 9 -3.95 -8.12 -5.40
N ARG A 10 -2.77 -8.17 -6.01
CA ARG A 10 -1.84 -7.04 -6.09
C ARG A 10 -2.38 -6.04 -7.13
N ILE A 11 -2.16 -4.77 -6.92
CA ILE A 11 -2.30 -3.71 -7.92
C ILE A 11 -0.97 -2.98 -8.01
N SER A 12 -0.45 -2.74 -9.21
CA SER A 12 0.79 -1.99 -9.36
C SER A 12 0.63 -0.54 -8.87
N ILE A 13 1.70 0.02 -8.36
CA ILE A 13 1.70 1.41 -7.88
C ILE A 13 1.38 2.38 -9.02
N ASN A 14 1.81 2.08 -10.26
CA ASN A 14 1.48 2.90 -11.41
C ASN A 14 -0.03 2.95 -11.68
N VAL A 15 -0.73 1.83 -11.56
CA VAL A 15 -2.20 1.79 -11.72
C VAL A 15 -2.90 2.58 -10.61
N ILE A 16 -2.41 2.50 -9.37
CA ILE A 16 -2.95 3.29 -8.26
C ILE A 16 -2.74 4.79 -8.52
N GLU A 17 -1.56 5.17 -9.00
CA GLU A 17 -1.22 6.55 -9.35
C GLU A 17 -2.12 7.11 -10.46
N MET A 18 -2.32 6.36 -11.54
CA MET A 18 -3.22 6.72 -12.64
C MET A 18 -4.66 6.88 -12.14
N ALA A 19 -5.14 5.95 -11.32
CA ALA A 19 -6.47 5.99 -10.75
C ALA A 19 -6.65 7.18 -9.78
N MET A 20 -5.65 7.48 -8.96
CA MET A 20 -5.66 8.63 -8.06
C MET A 20 -5.67 9.95 -8.85
N LYS A 21 -4.83 10.06 -9.89
CA LYS A 21 -4.81 11.23 -10.77
C LYS A 21 -6.19 11.46 -11.42
N ALA A 22 -6.77 10.42 -12.02
CA ALA A 22 -8.10 10.51 -12.62
C ALA A 22 -9.17 10.92 -11.61
N ALA A 23 -9.09 10.42 -10.36
CA ALA A 23 -10.01 10.81 -9.29
C ALA A 23 -9.86 12.29 -8.92
N LEU A 24 -8.63 12.79 -8.77
CA LEU A 24 -8.35 14.19 -8.45
C LEU A 24 -8.71 15.16 -9.60
N GLU A 25 -8.76 14.69 -10.84
CA GLU A 25 -9.15 15.44 -12.02
C GLU A 25 -10.65 15.32 -12.34
N GLY A 26 -11.42 14.57 -11.54
CA GLY A 26 -12.85 14.34 -11.75
C GLY A 26 -13.17 13.41 -12.93
N CYS A 27 -12.20 12.69 -13.46
CA CYS A 27 -12.32 11.81 -14.62
C CYS A 27 -12.41 10.31 -14.26
N TYR A 28 -12.43 9.97 -12.97
CA TYR A 28 -12.51 8.58 -12.54
C TYR A 28 -13.89 7.99 -12.83
N SER A 29 -13.91 6.84 -13.51
CA SER A 29 -15.14 6.05 -13.68
C SER A 29 -14.90 4.57 -13.36
N SER A 30 -15.97 3.80 -13.24
CA SER A 30 -15.88 2.36 -13.05
C SER A 30 -15.29 1.65 -14.27
N GLU A 31 -15.59 2.15 -15.47
CA GLU A 31 -15.07 1.70 -16.75
C GLU A 31 -13.58 1.98 -16.84
N PHE A 32 -13.14 3.20 -16.52
CA PHE A 32 -11.73 3.54 -16.46
C PHE A 32 -10.94 2.63 -15.52
N ALA A 33 -11.47 2.34 -14.34
CA ALA A 33 -10.84 1.40 -13.42
C ALA A 33 -10.84 -0.05 -13.93
N ALA A 34 -11.84 -0.46 -14.74
CA ALA A 34 -11.86 -1.75 -15.39
C ALA A 34 -10.81 -1.85 -16.51
N ASP A 35 -10.62 -0.78 -17.28
CA ASP A 35 -9.59 -0.70 -18.33
C ASP A 35 -8.18 -0.81 -17.72
N LEU A 36 -7.92 -0.07 -16.63
CA LEU A 36 -6.67 -0.21 -15.89
C LEU A 36 -6.45 -1.65 -15.38
N ALA A 37 -7.51 -2.27 -14.85
CA ALA A 37 -7.46 -3.65 -14.36
C ALA A 37 -7.20 -4.67 -15.49
N SER A 38 -7.73 -4.43 -16.70
CA SER A 38 -7.54 -5.29 -17.87
C SER A 38 -6.10 -5.27 -18.39
N GLY A 39 -5.36 -4.20 -18.13
CA GLY A 39 -3.93 -4.11 -18.41
C GLY A 39 -3.05 -4.99 -17.50
N GLU A 40 -3.56 -5.37 -16.33
CA GLU A 40 -2.83 -6.21 -15.36
C GLU A 40 -3.36 -7.66 -15.29
N TYR A 41 -4.64 -7.88 -15.63
CA TYR A 41 -5.31 -9.15 -15.40
C TYR A 41 -6.18 -9.59 -16.59
N GLU A 42 -6.17 -10.88 -16.84
CA GLU A 42 -7.10 -11.54 -17.76
C GLU A 42 -8.25 -12.20 -17.00
N GLY A 43 -9.43 -12.26 -17.66
CA GLY A 43 -10.65 -12.89 -17.15
C GLY A 43 -11.49 -11.99 -16.26
N SER A 44 -12.79 -11.97 -16.52
CA SER A 44 -13.76 -11.04 -15.94
C SER A 44 -13.77 -11.01 -14.41
N ASN A 45 -13.65 -12.16 -13.76
CA ASN A 45 -13.62 -12.25 -12.29
C ASN A 45 -12.40 -11.56 -11.68
N ARG A 46 -11.22 -11.69 -12.31
CA ARG A 46 -9.98 -11.06 -11.83
C ARG A 46 -10.01 -9.55 -12.08
N ILE A 47 -10.49 -9.14 -13.27
CA ILE A 47 -10.67 -7.71 -13.62
C ILE A 47 -11.64 -7.05 -12.64
N ASN A 48 -12.79 -7.66 -12.35
CA ASN A 48 -13.76 -7.13 -11.43
C ASN A 48 -13.22 -6.97 -9.99
N LYS A 49 -12.42 -7.93 -9.52
CA LYS A 49 -11.74 -7.82 -8.21
C LYS A 49 -10.71 -6.70 -8.22
N ALA A 50 -9.85 -6.65 -9.26
CA ALA A 50 -8.83 -5.61 -9.40
C ALA A 50 -9.47 -4.22 -9.47
N ARG A 51 -10.53 -4.03 -10.28
CA ARG A 51 -11.32 -2.79 -10.35
C ARG A 51 -11.80 -2.33 -8.97
N SER A 52 -12.32 -3.27 -8.16
CA SER A 52 -12.77 -2.96 -6.81
C SER A 52 -11.62 -2.51 -5.90
N ILE A 53 -10.46 -3.15 -6.00
CA ILE A 53 -9.25 -2.81 -5.24
C ILE A 53 -8.71 -1.45 -5.69
N ILE A 54 -8.64 -1.18 -6.99
CA ILE A 54 -8.22 0.11 -7.56
C ILE A 54 -9.06 1.25 -6.98
N GLY A 55 -10.39 1.13 -7.01
CA GLY A 55 -11.26 2.15 -6.43
C GLY A 55 -11.06 2.33 -4.92
N ARG A 56 -10.73 1.26 -4.20
CA ARG A 56 -10.45 1.33 -2.75
C ARG A 56 -9.09 1.96 -2.44
N LEU A 57 -8.14 1.86 -3.34
CA LEU A 57 -6.81 2.46 -3.21
C LEU A 57 -6.75 3.89 -3.77
N SER A 58 -7.82 4.39 -4.38
CA SER A 58 -7.93 5.73 -4.98
C SER A 58 -9.16 6.48 -4.47
N ILE A 59 -10.17 6.70 -5.28
CA ILE A 59 -11.32 7.56 -4.99
C ILE A 59 -12.12 7.16 -3.73
N ARG A 60 -12.13 5.89 -3.36
CA ARG A 60 -12.79 5.39 -2.15
C ARG A 60 -11.83 5.17 -0.99
N ASN A 61 -10.61 5.69 -1.10
CA ASN A 61 -9.62 5.61 -0.01
C ASN A 61 -10.02 6.55 1.13
N PRO A 62 -9.90 6.15 2.40
CA PRO A 62 -10.17 7.04 3.53
C PRO A 62 -9.34 8.34 3.52
N LEU A 63 -8.17 8.34 2.87
CA LEU A 63 -7.31 9.52 2.74
C LEU A 63 -7.67 10.40 1.52
N PHE A 64 -8.55 9.95 0.63
CA PHE A 64 -8.87 10.68 -0.60
C PHE A 64 -9.37 12.10 -0.34
N PRO A 65 -10.32 12.37 0.58
CA PRO A 65 -10.79 13.74 0.84
C PRO A 65 -9.66 14.69 1.26
N PHE A 66 -8.74 14.22 2.10
CA PHE A 66 -7.57 15.00 2.52
C PHE A 66 -6.63 15.28 1.33
N ILE A 67 -6.36 14.28 0.49
CA ILE A 67 -5.50 14.43 -0.69
C ILE A 67 -6.14 15.37 -1.70
N GLU A 68 -7.45 15.30 -1.87
CA GLU A 68 -8.21 16.19 -2.76
C GLU A 68 -8.14 17.65 -2.30
N GLU A 69 -8.30 17.91 -1.00
CA GLU A 69 -8.13 19.23 -0.39
C GLU A 69 -6.72 19.80 -0.59
N HIS A 70 -5.69 18.94 -0.55
CA HIS A 70 -4.27 19.30 -0.69
C HIS A 70 -3.69 18.84 -2.04
N LYS A 71 -4.47 18.93 -3.11
CA LYS A 71 -4.14 18.41 -4.44
C LYS A 71 -2.83 18.96 -5.01
N ASN A 72 -2.56 20.24 -4.81
CA ASN A 72 -1.32 20.86 -5.33
C ASN A 72 -0.08 20.33 -4.62
N GLU A 73 -0.13 20.23 -3.31
CA GLU A 73 0.93 19.67 -2.46
C GLU A 73 1.15 18.19 -2.78
N TYR A 74 0.07 17.44 -3.01
CA TYR A 74 0.15 16.05 -3.46
C TYR A 74 0.96 15.92 -4.75
N TYR A 75 0.69 16.73 -5.77
CA TYR A 75 1.44 16.68 -7.03
C TYR A 75 2.92 17.06 -6.88
N VAL A 76 3.24 17.98 -5.97
CA VAL A 76 4.63 18.31 -5.62
C VAL A 76 5.31 17.12 -4.95
N ALA A 77 4.68 16.56 -3.92
CA ALA A 77 5.19 15.44 -3.16
C ALA A 77 5.44 14.20 -4.01
N MET A 78 4.57 13.93 -4.99
CA MET A 78 4.70 12.79 -5.91
C MET A 78 5.97 12.83 -6.78
N LYS A 79 6.66 13.96 -6.88
CA LYS A 79 7.95 14.09 -7.58
C LYS A 79 9.14 13.62 -6.74
N HIS A 80 8.96 13.46 -5.42
CA HIS A 80 10.00 13.06 -4.48
C HIS A 80 9.81 11.59 -4.07
N LYS A 81 10.87 10.79 -4.20
CA LYS A 81 10.81 9.35 -3.93
C LYS A 81 10.37 9.02 -2.50
N SER A 82 10.86 9.79 -1.51
CA SER A 82 10.49 9.62 -0.10
C SER A 82 9.01 9.85 0.15
N ASP A 83 8.49 10.98 -0.35
CA ASP A 83 7.09 11.37 -0.16
C ASP A 83 6.14 10.42 -0.90
N ARG A 84 6.52 10.05 -2.13
CA ARG A 84 5.81 9.07 -2.94
C ARG A 84 5.70 7.72 -2.22
N ALA A 85 6.80 7.23 -1.62
CA ALA A 85 6.80 5.99 -0.85
C ALA A 85 5.84 6.06 0.34
N ILE A 86 5.84 7.16 1.08
CA ILE A 86 4.97 7.38 2.23
C ILE A 86 3.51 7.46 1.79
N ILE A 87 3.19 8.21 0.73
CA ILE A 87 1.83 8.38 0.22
C ILE A 87 1.24 7.02 -0.17
N PHE A 88 1.91 6.24 -1.02
CA PHE A 88 1.36 4.95 -1.45
C PHE A 88 1.25 3.94 -0.31
N THR A 89 2.23 3.92 0.58
CA THR A 89 2.16 3.08 1.78
C THR A 89 0.97 3.45 2.64
N SER A 90 0.72 4.75 2.83
CA SER A 90 -0.43 5.24 3.60
C SER A 90 -1.76 4.91 2.93
N LEU A 91 -1.87 5.03 1.60
CA LEU A 91 -3.05 4.62 0.84
C LEU A 91 -3.36 3.13 1.02
N ILE A 92 -2.34 2.27 0.96
CA ILE A 92 -2.49 0.82 1.15
C ILE A 92 -2.96 0.53 2.57
N ASN A 93 -2.36 1.15 3.58
CA ASN A 93 -2.65 0.91 4.99
C ASN A 93 -4.02 1.45 5.41
N ALA A 94 -4.43 2.60 4.88
CA ALA A 94 -5.77 3.16 5.10
C ALA A 94 -6.86 2.30 4.46
N ALA A 95 -6.59 1.73 3.28
CA ALA A 95 -7.53 0.85 2.59
C ALA A 95 -7.66 -0.53 3.27
N TYR A 96 -6.57 -1.06 3.82
CA TYR A 96 -6.50 -2.43 4.30
C TYR A 96 -5.82 -2.52 5.66
N SER A 97 -6.58 -2.89 6.71
CA SER A 97 -6.03 -3.13 8.04
C SER A 97 -4.93 -4.20 8.04
N PHE A 98 -4.99 -5.17 7.12
CA PHE A 98 -3.94 -6.16 6.91
C PHE A 98 -2.61 -5.49 6.50
N GLY A 99 -2.64 -4.49 5.63
CA GLY A 99 -1.46 -3.71 5.26
C GLY A 99 -0.88 -2.99 6.48
N TYR A 100 -1.72 -2.28 7.21
CA TYR A 100 -1.30 -1.63 8.45
C TYR A 100 -0.63 -2.61 9.43
N ASP A 101 -1.27 -3.75 9.73
CA ASP A 101 -0.71 -4.75 10.65
C ASP A 101 0.63 -5.34 10.11
N ALA A 102 0.74 -5.56 8.79
CA ALA A 102 1.99 -6.02 8.17
C ALA A 102 3.10 -4.97 8.31
N MET A 103 2.78 -3.68 8.15
CA MET A 103 3.70 -2.57 8.38
C MET A 103 4.18 -2.53 9.83
N VAL A 104 3.27 -2.64 10.81
CA VAL A 104 3.63 -2.70 12.24
C VAL A 104 4.58 -3.85 12.53
N VAL A 105 4.32 -5.01 11.93
CA VAL A 105 5.17 -6.20 12.10
C VAL A 105 6.56 -5.97 11.51
N LEU A 106 6.63 -5.41 10.28
CA LEU A 106 7.89 -5.05 9.63
C LEU A 106 8.69 -4.04 10.47
N GLY A 107 8.06 -2.96 10.92
CA GLY A 107 8.71 -1.94 11.75
C GLY A 107 9.33 -2.53 13.02
N LYS A 108 8.59 -3.40 13.71
CA LYS A 108 9.10 -4.10 14.92
C LYS A 108 10.31 -4.97 14.63
N PHE A 109 10.35 -5.67 13.51
CA PHE A 109 11.51 -6.47 13.12
C PHE A 109 12.68 -5.59 12.70
N PHE A 110 12.44 -4.56 11.90
CA PHE A 110 13.49 -3.63 11.46
C PHE A 110 14.09 -2.77 12.57
N HIS A 111 13.46 -2.73 13.74
CA HIS A 111 14.03 -2.08 14.93
C HIS A 111 15.17 -2.88 15.55
N VAL A 112 15.20 -4.21 15.32
CA VAL A 112 16.17 -5.14 15.95
C VAL A 112 17.06 -5.87 14.94
N GLN A 113 16.76 -5.81 13.64
CA GLN A 113 17.53 -6.47 12.59
C GLN A 113 17.36 -5.78 11.24
N ASP A 114 18.38 -5.88 10.36
CA ASP A 114 18.37 -5.23 9.05
C ASP A 114 17.65 -6.03 7.96
N GLU A 115 17.60 -7.35 8.11
CA GLU A 115 16.93 -8.26 7.18
C GLU A 115 15.76 -8.97 7.85
N VAL A 116 14.60 -9.00 7.17
CA VAL A 116 13.38 -9.67 7.64
C VAL A 116 12.92 -10.69 6.61
N SER A 117 12.73 -11.95 7.02
CA SER A 117 12.24 -12.98 6.12
C SER A 117 10.70 -13.00 6.03
N THR A 118 10.19 -13.42 4.86
CA THR A 118 8.76 -13.68 4.65
C THR A 118 8.18 -14.60 5.74
N GLN A 119 8.95 -15.62 6.15
CA GLN A 119 8.50 -16.58 7.16
C GLN A 119 8.32 -15.93 8.54
N LEU A 120 9.23 -15.03 8.95
CA LEU A 120 9.08 -14.29 10.20
C LEU A 120 7.82 -13.42 10.20
N ILE A 121 7.56 -12.73 9.07
CA ILE A 121 6.35 -11.91 8.92
C ILE A 121 5.11 -12.80 9.00
N LEU A 122 5.07 -13.91 8.25
CA LEU A 122 3.95 -14.86 8.25
C LEU A 122 3.68 -15.41 9.66
N ASN A 123 4.70 -15.83 10.37
CA ASN A 123 4.57 -16.37 11.74
C ASN A 123 3.94 -15.32 12.67
N LYS A 124 4.42 -14.07 12.59
CA LYS A 124 3.88 -12.99 13.43
C LYS A 124 2.47 -12.59 13.02
N MET A 125 2.18 -12.51 11.72
CA MET A 125 0.83 -12.22 11.22
C MET A 125 -0.16 -13.34 11.57
N SER A 126 0.27 -14.60 11.60
CA SER A 126 -0.57 -15.74 12.02
C SER A 126 -1.06 -15.60 13.45
N SER A 127 -0.29 -14.99 14.35
CA SER A 127 -0.74 -14.70 15.71
C SER A 127 -1.84 -13.62 15.78
N ILE A 128 -1.92 -12.75 14.77
CA ILE A 128 -2.91 -11.66 14.69
C ILE A 128 -4.18 -12.11 13.96
N TYR A 129 -4.02 -12.90 12.89
CA TYR A 129 -5.10 -13.29 11.97
C TYR A 129 -5.60 -14.72 12.20
N ALA A 130 -5.12 -15.40 13.22
CA ALA A 130 -5.38 -16.80 13.49
C ALA A 130 -5.19 -17.64 12.21
N SER A 131 -5.17 -18.85 12.12
CA SER A 131 -4.84 -19.70 10.95
C SER A 131 -5.66 -19.39 9.67
N ASN A 132 -5.83 -18.10 9.32
CA ASN A 132 -6.54 -17.68 8.11
C ASN A 132 -5.78 -18.14 6.87
N ARG A 133 -6.38 -19.03 6.08
CA ARG A 133 -5.79 -19.61 4.88
C ARG A 133 -5.42 -18.58 3.79
N SER A 134 -6.03 -17.40 3.82
CA SER A 134 -5.74 -16.31 2.87
C SER A 134 -4.51 -15.48 3.24
N LEU A 135 -3.94 -15.67 4.43
CA LEU A 135 -2.84 -14.86 4.96
C LEU A 135 -1.58 -14.90 4.06
N PRO A 136 -1.07 -16.06 3.59
CA PRO A 136 0.08 -16.08 2.70
C PRO A 136 -0.20 -15.32 1.39
N ASN A 137 -1.37 -15.53 0.79
CA ASN A 137 -1.75 -14.85 -0.44
C ASN A 137 -1.82 -13.34 -0.27
N ALA A 138 -2.38 -12.86 0.84
CA ALA A 138 -2.44 -11.42 1.13
C ALA A 138 -1.06 -10.80 1.31
N LEU A 139 -0.15 -11.52 1.98
CA LEU A 139 1.23 -11.07 2.11
C LEU A 139 1.93 -11.01 0.74
N TYR A 140 1.70 -12.00 -0.13
CA TYR A 140 2.18 -11.98 -1.52
C TYR A 140 1.57 -10.86 -2.36
N CYS A 141 0.41 -10.32 -2.00
CA CYS A 141 -0.15 -9.13 -2.65
C CYS A 141 0.49 -7.84 -2.13
N ILE A 142 0.60 -7.69 -0.81
CA ILE A 142 1.02 -6.43 -0.16
C ILE A 142 2.52 -6.16 -0.26
N MET A 143 3.36 -7.17 -0.03
CA MET A 143 4.82 -6.96 -0.01
C MET A 143 5.38 -6.41 -1.32
N PRO A 144 4.97 -6.91 -2.52
CA PRO A 144 5.38 -6.29 -3.77
C PRO A 144 4.91 -4.84 -3.92
N MET A 145 3.74 -4.49 -3.40
CA MET A 145 3.25 -3.11 -3.44
C MET A 145 4.13 -2.19 -2.59
N TYR A 146 4.58 -2.62 -1.41
CA TYR A 146 5.54 -1.87 -0.60
C TYR A 146 6.92 -1.72 -1.25
N ILE A 147 7.37 -2.75 -1.99
CA ILE A 147 8.61 -2.66 -2.77
C ILE A 147 8.48 -1.64 -3.89
N GLU A 148 7.38 -1.68 -4.66
CA GLU A 148 7.12 -0.72 -5.74
C GLU A 148 6.88 0.70 -5.24
N ALA A 149 6.26 0.84 -4.07
CA ALA A 149 6.13 2.13 -3.40
C ALA A 149 7.50 2.69 -2.96
N GLY A 150 8.52 1.84 -2.83
CA GLY A 150 9.84 2.22 -2.38
C GLY A 150 10.05 2.16 -0.87
N LEU A 151 9.12 1.60 -0.11
CA LEU A 151 9.21 1.51 1.35
C LEU A 151 10.28 0.51 1.81
N ILE A 152 10.40 -0.61 1.12
CA ILE A 152 11.33 -1.69 1.40
C ILE A 152 12.01 -2.17 0.12
N ASN A 153 13.18 -2.78 0.28
CA ASN A 153 13.85 -3.51 -0.78
C ASN A 153 13.71 -5.04 -0.60
N ARG A 154 13.97 -5.77 -1.68
CA ARG A 154 14.01 -7.23 -1.70
C ARG A 154 15.32 -7.70 -2.31
N PRO A 155 16.44 -7.75 -1.53
CA PRO A 155 17.76 -8.12 -2.05
C PRO A 155 17.82 -9.55 -2.56
N LYS A 156 17.02 -10.45 -1.98
CA LYS A 156 16.86 -11.85 -2.43
C LYS A 156 15.44 -12.36 -2.15
N THR A 157 15.05 -13.44 -2.80
CA THR A 157 13.73 -14.03 -2.63
C THR A 157 13.42 -14.30 -1.15
N GLY A 158 12.29 -13.73 -0.68
CA GLY A 158 11.79 -13.93 0.68
C GLY A 158 12.54 -13.15 1.77
N ILE A 159 13.45 -12.25 1.42
CA ILE A 159 14.16 -11.37 2.37
C ILE A 159 13.90 -9.92 2.01
N TYR A 160 13.60 -9.12 3.00
CA TYR A 160 13.30 -7.69 2.89
C TYR A 160 14.26 -6.87 3.74
N THR A 161 14.60 -5.67 3.26
CA THR A 161 15.42 -4.67 3.96
C THR A 161 14.72 -3.33 3.95
N LYS A 162 15.04 -2.46 4.93
CA LYS A 162 14.54 -1.07 4.92
C LYS A 162 15.16 -0.27 3.78
N VAL A 163 14.42 0.74 3.30
CA VAL A 163 14.96 1.83 2.50
C VAL A 163 15.12 3.03 3.43
N TYR A 164 16.30 3.64 3.40
CA TYR A 164 16.57 4.88 4.14
C TYR A 164 16.31 6.06 3.21
N TYR A 165 15.51 7.00 3.67
CA TYR A 165 15.29 8.28 3.01
C TYR A 165 15.78 9.41 3.89
N GLU A 166 16.46 10.39 3.29
CA GLU A 166 16.57 11.70 3.93
C GLU A 166 15.16 12.32 3.94
N ALA A 167 14.73 12.76 5.11
CA ALA A 167 13.37 13.24 5.29
C ALA A 167 13.19 14.63 4.64
N PHE A 168 12.72 14.67 3.41
CA PHE A 168 12.16 15.86 2.77
C PHE A 168 10.63 15.72 2.76
N LEU A 169 9.97 16.38 3.68
CA LEU A 169 8.52 16.32 3.81
C LEU A 169 7.90 17.57 3.19
N HIS A 170 7.46 17.49 1.94
CA HIS A 170 6.87 18.61 1.20
C HIS A 170 5.34 18.72 1.35
N LEU A 171 4.71 17.69 1.86
CA LEU A 171 3.31 17.77 2.28
C LEU A 171 3.24 18.18 3.75
N PRO A 172 2.09 18.66 4.23
CA PRO A 172 1.73 18.50 5.62
C PRO A 172 1.52 17.01 5.91
N VAL A 173 2.52 16.22 5.52
CA VAL A 173 2.64 14.78 5.71
C VAL A 173 2.54 14.46 7.20
N ASN A 174 2.79 15.44 8.06
CA ASN A 174 2.50 15.36 9.49
C ASN A 174 1.07 14.87 9.77
N TYR A 175 0.09 15.17 8.93
CA TYR A 175 -1.27 14.64 9.11
C TYR A 175 -1.36 13.18 8.66
N ILE A 176 -0.75 12.80 7.56
CA ILE A 176 -0.66 11.41 7.10
C ILE A 176 0.24 10.61 8.05
N LEU A 177 1.35 11.21 8.49
CA LEU A 177 2.31 10.60 9.39
C LEU A 177 1.78 10.49 10.82
N ASN A 178 1.06 11.45 11.36
CA ASN A 178 0.48 11.34 12.71
C ASN A 178 -0.44 10.14 12.88
N HIS A 179 -0.96 9.58 11.78
CA HIS A 179 -1.71 8.32 11.80
C HIS A 179 -0.85 7.07 11.56
N PHE A 180 0.41 7.21 11.06
CA PHE A 180 1.22 6.05 10.62
C PHE A 180 2.71 6.13 11.00
N TRP A 181 3.21 7.27 11.50
CA TRP A 181 4.64 7.51 11.76
C TRP A 181 5.25 6.68 12.89
N PHE A 182 4.49 6.25 13.85
CA PHE A 182 5.00 5.45 14.99
C PHE A 182 5.62 4.11 14.59
N ILE A 183 5.66 3.78 13.31
CA ILE A 183 5.99 2.43 12.80
C ILE A 183 7.32 2.41 12.07
N ILE A 184 7.85 3.56 11.65
CA ILE A 184 8.99 3.62 10.70
C ILE A 184 10.31 4.10 11.35
N ILE A 185 10.29 4.59 12.60
CA ILE A 185 11.50 4.98 13.35
C ILE A 185 11.91 3.90 14.32
#